data_604932081910d67addcc24b1bd506782
#
_entry.id   604932081910d67addcc24b1bd506782
#
_cell.length_a   1.000
_cell.length_b   1.000
_cell.length_c   1.000
_cell.angle_alpha   90.00
_cell.angle_beta   90.00
_cell.angle_gamma   90.00
#
_symmetry.space_group_name_H-M   'P 1'
#
loop_
_entity.id
_entity.type
_entity.pdbx_description
1 polymer ?
#
loop_
_entity_poly.entity_id
_entity_poly.type
_entity_poly.pdbx_seq_one_letter_code
_entity_poly.pdbx_strand_id
1 'polypeptide(L)'
;LAISGGSNGGLLVGATMTMRPDVAKVALPAVGVLDMLRYHTFTAGAGWAYDYGTANDNKEMFEYLLSYSPVHNVKKGVCYPATMVTTGDHDDRVVPAHSYKFAAELQAKQGCKNPVMIRIETKAGHGAGRSTETIINEAADKFSFTLYNMGISL
;
A
#
# COMPACT_ATOMS: atom_id res chain seq x y z
N LEU A 1 4.94 -15.91 -7.09
CA LEU A 1 3.79 -15.39 -6.35
C LEU A 1 3.67 -13.89 -6.53
N ALA A 2 2.45 -13.40 -6.76
CA ALA A 2 2.05 -12.01 -6.64
C ALA A 2 1.04 -11.90 -5.47
N ILE A 3 1.13 -10.81 -4.69
CA ILE A 3 0.21 -10.52 -3.59
C ILE A 3 -0.54 -9.23 -3.88
N SER A 4 -1.85 -9.22 -3.64
CA SER A 4 -2.72 -8.08 -3.90
C SER A 4 -3.77 -7.93 -2.81
N GLY A 5 -4.10 -6.70 -2.47
CA GLY A 5 -5.13 -6.41 -1.48
C GLY A 5 -5.45 -4.92 -1.42
N GLY A 6 -6.69 -4.59 -1.07
CA GLY A 6 -7.18 -3.22 -0.96
C GLY A 6 -7.61 -2.85 0.45
N SER A 7 -7.53 -1.57 0.81
CA SER A 7 -7.94 -1.04 2.11
C SER A 7 -7.17 -1.72 3.26
N ASN A 8 -7.85 -2.39 4.20
CA ASN A 8 -7.19 -3.26 5.19
C ASN A 8 -6.33 -4.36 4.53
N GLY A 9 -6.78 -4.92 3.38
CA GLY A 9 -5.95 -5.83 2.57
C GLY A 9 -4.72 -5.16 1.98
N GLY A 10 -4.76 -3.87 1.71
CA GLY A 10 -3.59 -3.07 1.33
C GLY A 10 -2.58 -2.92 2.45
N LEU A 11 -3.05 -2.77 3.70
CA LEU A 11 -2.19 -2.86 4.89
C LEU A 11 -1.53 -4.24 4.98
N LEU A 12 -2.31 -5.32 4.82
CA LEU A 12 -1.77 -6.69 4.84
C LEU A 12 -0.64 -6.87 3.81
N VAL A 13 -0.86 -6.44 2.57
CA VAL A 13 0.15 -6.51 1.50
C VAL A 13 1.39 -5.69 1.85
N GLY A 14 1.20 -4.44 2.30
CA GLY A 14 2.29 -3.54 2.68
C GLY A 14 3.11 -4.09 3.85
N ALA A 15 2.46 -4.59 4.89
CA ALA A 15 3.13 -5.20 6.04
C ALA A 15 3.87 -6.49 5.64
N THR A 16 3.22 -7.38 4.87
CA THR A 16 3.84 -8.62 4.41
C THR A 16 5.12 -8.35 3.63
N MET A 17 5.08 -7.45 2.64
CA MET A 17 6.24 -7.18 1.79
C MET A 17 7.37 -6.46 2.52
N THR A 18 7.08 -5.68 3.58
CA THR A 18 8.13 -5.03 4.38
C THR A 18 8.76 -5.97 5.41
N MET A 19 7.98 -6.89 5.97
CA MET A 19 8.45 -7.90 6.93
C MET A 19 9.14 -9.10 6.24
N ARG A 20 8.62 -9.51 5.09
CA ARG A 20 9.07 -10.67 4.33
C ARG A 20 9.15 -10.35 2.83
N PRO A 21 10.13 -9.54 2.40
CA PRO A 21 10.28 -9.13 1.00
C PRO A 21 10.52 -10.31 0.05
N ASP A 22 10.90 -11.46 0.57
CA ASP A 22 11.21 -12.69 -0.16
C ASP A 22 9.96 -13.50 -0.58
N VAL A 23 8.78 -13.24 0.02
CA VAL A 23 7.60 -14.11 -0.23
C VAL A 23 6.92 -13.87 -1.56
N ALA A 24 7.14 -12.74 -2.21
CA ALA A 24 6.49 -12.41 -3.47
C ALA A 24 7.45 -11.76 -4.46
N LYS A 25 7.21 -11.95 -5.76
CA LYS A 25 7.88 -11.20 -6.84
C LYS A 25 7.20 -9.87 -7.12
N VAL A 26 5.89 -9.80 -6.93
CA VAL A 26 5.06 -8.63 -7.20
C VAL A 26 4.13 -8.35 -6.02
N ALA A 27 4.00 -7.09 -5.65
CA ALA A 27 3.10 -6.61 -4.61
C ALA A 27 2.21 -5.47 -5.13
N LEU A 28 0.91 -5.57 -4.90
CA LEU A 28 -0.10 -4.63 -5.36
C LEU A 28 -0.94 -4.11 -4.18
N PRO A 29 -0.37 -3.28 -3.29
CA PRO A 29 -1.15 -2.65 -2.23
C PRO A 29 -2.02 -1.53 -2.80
N ALA A 30 -3.34 -1.64 -2.63
CA ALA A 30 -4.31 -0.68 -3.13
C ALA A 30 -5.02 0.04 -1.98
N VAL A 31 -5.13 1.36 -2.05
CA VAL A 31 -5.84 2.20 -1.07
C VAL A 31 -5.60 1.78 0.39
N GLY A 32 -4.34 1.43 0.70
CA GLY A 32 -3.96 0.76 1.94
C GLY A 32 -3.77 1.69 3.12
N VAL A 33 -4.08 1.19 4.34
CA VAL A 33 -3.76 1.88 5.60
C VAL A 33 -2.28 1.64 5.92
N LEU A 34 -1.39 2.43 5.33
CA LEU A 34 0.05 2.15 5.30
C LEU A 34 0.88 2.92 6.34
N ASP A 35 0.25 3.85 7.09
CA ASP A 35 0.84 4.55 8.24
C ASP A 35 0.00 4.26 9.48
N MET A 36 0.39 3.24 10.24
CA MET A 36 -0.35 2.81 11.41
C MET A 36 -0.17 3.72 12.63
N LEU A 37 0.84 4.59 12.62
CA LEU A 37 1.03 5.52 13.73
C LEU A 37 0.11 6.75 13.63
N ARG A 38 -0.36 7.09 12.41
CA ARG A 38 -1.15 8.30 12.17
C ARG A 38 -2.52 8.06 11.55
N TYR A 39 -2.87 6.83 11.20
CA TYR A 39 -4.12 6.53 10.51
C TYR A 39 -5.33 7.16 11.21
N HIS A 40 -5.36 7.14 12.54
CA HIS A 40 -6.46 7.63 13.36
C HIS A 40 -6.61 9.17 13.35
N THR A 41 -5.62 9.89 12.86
CA THR A 41 -5.66 11.36 12.72
C THR A 41 -6.21 11.82 11.37
N PHE A 42 -6.46 10.90 10.45
CA PHE A 42 -7.01 11.20 9.13
C PHE A 42 -8.51 10.88 9.10
N THR A 43 -9.26 11.62 8.32
CA THR A 43 -10.68 11.51 7.99
C THR A 43 -11.47 10.39 8.71
N ALA A 44 -11.70 9.24 8.04
CA ALA A 44 -12.45 8.11 8.60
C ALA A 44 -11.60 7.24 9.56
N GLY A 45 -10.29 7.46 9.65
CA GLY A 45 -9.37 6.60 10.39
C GLY A 45 -9.68 6.49 11.89
N ALA A 46 -10.18 7.55 12.52
CA ALA A 46 -10.58 7.51 13.94
C ALA A 46 -11.60 6.41 14.24
N GLY A 47 -12.47 6.07 13.28
CA GLY A 47 -13.47 5.01 13.40
C GLY A 47 -12.89 3.59 13.49
N TRP A 48 -11.61 3.39 13.12
CA TRP A 48 -10.95 2.08 13.16
C TRP A 48 -10.12 1.86 14.41
N ALA A 49 -10.09 2.84 15.32
CA ALA A 49 -9.31 2.75 16.56
C ALA A 49 -9.76 1.58 17.45
N TYR A 50 -11.03 1.19 17.37
CA TYR A 50 -11.55 0.02 18.08
C TYR A 50 -10.87 -1.29 17.64
N ASP A 51 -10.57 -1.42 16.35
CA ASP A 51 -9.95 -2.64 15.80
C ASP A 51 -8.43 -2.64 15.96
N TYR A 52 -7.77 -1.49 15.73
CA TYR A 52 -6.30 -1.42 15.67
C TYR A 52 -5.65 -0.90 16.96
N GLY A 53 -6.38 -0.18 17.83
CA GLY A 53 -5.79 0.70 18.82
C GLY A 53 -5.11 1.91 18.19
N THR A 54 -4.62 2.85 18.98
CA THR A 54 -3.91 4.04 18.48
C THR A 54 -2.52 4.19 19.07
N ALA A 55 -1.62 4.82 18.33
CA ALA A 55 -0.27 5.13 18.84
C ALA A 55 -0.27 6.08 20.05
N ASN A 56 -1.41 6.70 20.35
CA ASN A 56 -1.59 7.61 21.47
C ASN A 56 -2.11 6.93 22.74
N ASP A 57 -2.54 5.66 22.66
CA ASP A 57 -3.14 4.96 23.80
C ASP A 57 -2.11 4.71 24.91
N ASN A 58 -0.96 4.17 24.57
CA ASN A 58 0.17 3.92 25.46
C ASN A 58 1.42 3.53 24.66
N LYS A 59 2.55 3.38 25.35
CA LYS A 59 3.83 3.01 24.74
C LYS A 59 3.79 1.63 24.06
N GLU A 60 3.15 0.66 24.70
CA GLU A 60 3.06 -0.71 24.17
C GLU A 60 2.29 -0.73 22.85
N MET A 61 1.18 -0.01 22.78
CA MET A 61 0.40 0.10 21.54
C MET A 61 1.16 0.84 20.44
N PHE A 62 1.89 1.90 20.78
CA PHE A 62 2.78 2.57 19.84
C PHE A 62 3.82 1.61 19.27
N GLU A 63 4.52 0.86 20.10
CA GLU A 63 5.54 -0.11 19.68
C GLU A 63 4.93 -1.24 18.84
N TYR A 64 3.75 -1.72 19.24
CA TYR A 64 3.01 -2.73 18.49
C TYR A 64 2.65 -2.24 17.08
N LEU A 65 2.03 -1.07 16.95
CA LEU A 65 1.67 -0.49 15.66
C LEU A 65 2.91 -0.17 14.79
N LEU A 66 3.98 0.32 15.42
CA LEU A 66 5.25 0.58 14.74
C LEU A 66 5.84 -0.70 14.17
N SER A 67 5.70 -1.84 14.86
CA SER A 67 6.32 -3.10 14.46
C SER A 67 5.86 -3.61 13.08
N TYR A 68 4.66 -3.26 12.65
CA TYR A 68 4.11 -3.68 11.35
C TYR A 68 3.65 -2.53 10.45
N SER A 69 3.80 -1.27 10.87
CA SER A 69 3.43 -0.10 10.07
C SER A 69 4.25 -0.04 8.77
N PRO A 70 3.64 -0.23 7.58
CA PRO A 70 4.41 -0.39 6.35
C PRO A 70 5.39 0.75 6.07
N VAL A 71 4.94 2.00 6.13
CA VAL A 71 5.78 3.17 5.83
C VAL A 71 7.01 3.28 6.74
N HIS A 72 6.89 2.83 8.00
CA HIS A 72 7.97 2.92 8.99
C HIS A 72 8.94 1.73 8.92
N ASN A 73 8.55 0.64 8.24
CA ASN A 73 9.34 -0.59 8.15
C ASN A 73 10.05 -0.78 6.81
N VAL A 74 10.02 0.22 5.93
CA VAL A 74 10.85 0.21 4.72
C VAL A 74 12.29 0.48 5.09
N LYS A 75 13.17 -0.50 4.86
CA LYS A 75 14.61 -0.45 5.18
C LYS A 75 15.43 -0.16 3.94
N LYS A 76 16.42 0.72 4.06
CA LYS A 76 17.32 1.07 2.97
C LYS A 76 18.16 -0.15 2.53
N GLY A 77 18.23 -0.36 1.22
CA GLY A 77 19.08 -1.40 0.63
C GLY A 77 18.45 -2.80 0.61
N VAL A 78 17.24 -2.96 1.12
CA VAL A 78 16.48 -4.21 0.99
C VAL A 78 15.87 -4.27 -0.41
N CYS A 79 15.96 -5.44 -1.05
CA CYS A 79 15.32 -5.71 -2.33
C CYS A 79 13.85 -6.07 -2.12
N TYR A 80 12.97 -5.13 -2.31
CA TYR A 80 11.52 -5.34 -2.23
C TYR A 80 10.96 -5.90 -3.54
N PRO A 81 9.78 -6.57 -3.51
CA PRO A 81 9.07 -6.98 -4.72
C PRO A 81 8.88 -5.83 -5.71
N ALA A 82 8.72 -6.15 -6.99
CA ALA A 82 8.18 -5.18 -7.93
C ALA A 82 6.81 -4.70 -7.41
N THR A 83 6.66 -3.41 -7.17
CA THR A 83 5.51 -2.88 -6.42
C THR A 83 4.77 -1.83 -7.24
N MET A 84 3.45 -2.00 -7.38
CA MET A 84 2.55 -0.96 -7.86
C MET A 84 1.55 -0.61 -6.76
N VAL A 85 1.75 0.54 -6.13
CA VAL A 85 0.79 1.13 -5.18
C VAL A 85 -0.33 1.79 -5.98
N THR A 86 -1.60 1.57 -5.62
CA THR A 86 -2.72 2.25 -6.27
C THR A 86 -3.55 3.04 -5.27
N THR A 87 -4.02 4.23 -5.66
CA THR A 87 -4.86 5.10 -4.81
C THR A 87 -5.73 6.03 -5.66
N GLY A 88 -6.82 6.53 -5.07
CA GLY A 88 -7.60 7.64 -5.63
C GLY A 88 -7.19 8.96 -4.96
N ASP A 89 -7.11 10.04 -5.73
CA ASP A 89 -6.69 11.36 -5.22
C ASP A 89 -7.74 12.02 -4.31
N HIS A 90 -8.99 11.58 -4.38
CA HIS A 90 -10.13 12.01 -3.55
C HIS A 90 -10.61 10.91 -2.59
N ASP A 91 -9.74 9.97 -2.22
CA ASP A 91 -10.09 8.95 -1.23
C ASP A 91 -10.15 9.60 0.17
N ASP A 92 -11.38 9.75 0.67
CA ASP A 92 -11.69 10.33 1.98
C ASP A 92 -11.82 9.25 3.08
N ARG A 93 -11.83 7.97 2.72
CA ARG A 93 -11.85 6.86 3.66
C ARG A 93 -10.44 6.49 4.10
N VAL A 94 -9.57 6.18 3.14
CA VAL A 94 -8.13 5.95 3.36
C VAL A 94 -7.37 7.00 2.57
N VAL A 95 -7.05 8.11 3.22
CA VAL A 95 -6.46 9.27 2.53
C VAL A 95 -5.23 8.89 1.70
N PRO A 96 -5.07 9.45 0.49
CA PRO A 96 -3.99 9.08 -0.43
C PRO A 96 -2.59 9.34 0.15
N ALA A 97 -2.48 10.14 1.21
CA ALA A 97 -1.23 10.36 1.93
C ALA A 97 -0.56 9.06 2.42
N HIS A 98 -1.34 8.03 2.79
CA HIS A 98 -0.81 6.71 3.10
C HIS A 98 -0.01 6.12 1.92
N SER A 99 -0.63 6.12 0.75
CA SER A 99 -0.04 5.58 -0.48
C SER A 99 1.14 6.40 -0.97
N TYR A 100 1.05 7.74 -0.91
CA TYR A 100 2.13 8.64 -1.33
C TYR A 100 3.39 8.46 -0.46
N LYS A 101 3.22 8.45 0.86
CA LYS A 101 4.33 8.25 1.80
C LYS A 101 5.00 6.90 1.60
N PHE A 102 4.20 5.83 1.47
CA PHE A 102 4.74 4.48 1.31
C PHE A 102 5.46 4.31 -0.03
N ALA A 103 4.91 4.81 -1.13
CA ALA A 103 5.56 4.77 -2.43
C ALA A 103 6.88 5.56 -2.41
N ALA A 104 6.90 6.75 -1.83
CA ALA A 104 8.10 7.59 -1.71
C ALA A 104 9.19 6.89 -0.88
N GLU A 105 8.83 6.29 0.26
CA GLU A 105 9.77 5.53 1.08
C GLU A 105 10.36 4.33 0.34
N LEU A 106 9.51 3.57 -0.36
CA LEU A 106 9.97 2.44 -1.17
C LEU A 106 10.91 2.89 -2.29
N GLN A 107 10.56 3.96 -3.05
CA GLN A 107 11.38 4.48 -4.12
C GLN A 107 12.75 4.97 -3.62
N ALA A 108 12.78 5.61 -2.45
CA ALA A 108 14.02 6.12 -1.86
C ALA A 108 14.93 5.02 -1.29
N LYS A 109 14.37 3.88 -0.89
CA LYS A 109 15.08 2.86 -0.12
C LYS A 109 15.24 1.51 -0.85
N GLN A 110 14.58 1.32 -2.01
CA GLN A 110 14.69 0.09 -2.81
C GLN A 110 16.15 -0.31 -3.07
N GLY A 111 16.51 -1.52 -2.71
CA GLY A 111 17.88 -2.03 -2.80
C GLY A 111 18.24 -2.74 -4.10
N CYS A 112 17.31 -2.87 -5.04
CA CYS A 112 17.53 -3.57 -6.30
C CYS A 112 16.77 -2.89 -7.46
N LYS A 113 16.79 -3.52 -8.65
CA LYS A 113 16.19 -2.96 -9.88
C LYS A 113 14.68 -3.19 -10.02
N ASN A 114 14.03 -3.83 -9.04
CA ASN A 114 12.59 -4.04 -9.09
C ASN A 114 11.86 -2.69 -9.09
N PRO A 115 10.94 -2.45 -10.03
CA PRO A 115 10.26 -1.17 -10.13
C PRO A 115 9.34 -0.91 -8.94
N VAL A 116 9.30 0.33 -8.51
CA VAL A 116 8.32 0.85 -7.54
C VAL A 116 7.55 1.97 -8.21
N MET A 117 6.27 1.75 -8.43
CA MET A 117 5.38 2.68 -9.11
C MET A 117 4.19 3.03 -8.21
N ILE A 118 3.63 4.19 -8.44
CA ILE A 118 2.32 4.57 -7.89
C ILE A 118 1.39 4.93 -9.04
N ARG A 119 0.19 4.32 -9.05
CA ARG A 119 -0.90 4.65 -9.95
C ARG A 119 -1.95 5.44 -9.18
N ILE A 120 -2.18 6.66 -9.62
CA ILE A 120 -3.14 7.57 -8.98
C ILE A 120 -4.33 7.74 -9.93
N GLU A 121 -5.52 7.33 -9.48
CA GLU A 121 -6.75 7.58 -10.21
C GLU A 121 -7.26 8.97 -9.84
N THR A 122 -7.29 9.88 -10.80
CA THR A 122 -7.73 11.25 -10.59
C THR A 122 -9.26 11.33 -10.51
N LYS A 123 -9.76 12.19 -9.59
CA LYS A 123 -11.21 12.34 -9.33
C LYS A 123 -11.89 11.07 -8.84
N ALA A 124 -11.15 10.18 -8.19
CA ALA A 124 -11.66 8.92 -7.65
C ALA A 124 -11.52 8.85 -6.13
N GLY A 125 -12.54 8.31 -5.48
CA GLY A 125 -12.54 7.99 -4.06
C GLY A 125 -12.02 6.59 -3.77
N HIS A 126 -12.49 5.98 -2.66
CA HIS A 126 -12.03 4.67 -2.16
C HIS A 126 -12.37 3.47 -3.07
N GLY A 127 -13.01 3.67 -4.18
CA GLY A 127 -13.33 2.63 -5.16
C GLY A 127 -14.78 2.63 -5.64
N ALA A 128 -15.69 3.30 -4.95
CA ALA A 128 -17.07 3.48 -5.42
C ALA A 128 -17.15 4.60 -6.48
N GLY A 129 -18.13 4.49 -7.38
CA GLY A 129 -18.43 5.55 -8.35
C GLY A 129 -17.50 5.65 -9.56
N ARG A 130 -16.63 4.65 -9.76
CA ARG A 130 -15.73 4.60 -10.93
C ARG A 130 -16.47 4.06 -12.17
N SER A 131 -16.14 4.59 -13.34
CA SER A 131 -16.67 4.07 -14.60
C SER A 131 -16.13 2.66 -14.88
N THR A 132 -16.86 1.89 -15.68
CA THR A 132 -16.41 0.57 -16.14
C THR A 132 -15.07 0.66 -16.88
N GLU A 133 -14.87 1.69 -17.68
CA GLU A 133 -13.62 1.93 -18.38
C GLU A 133 -12.43 2.13 -17.42
N THR A 134 -12.61 2.94 -16.37
CA THR A 134 -11.59 3.15 -15.33
C THR A 134 -11.23 1.83 -14.63
N ILE A 135 -12.23 0.99 -14.33
CA ILE A 135 -12.01 -0.31 -13.69
C ILE A 135 -11.22 -1.25 -14.62
N ILE A 136 -11.58 -1.28 -15.90
CA ILE A 136 -10.89 -2.11 -16.91
C ILE A 136 -9.43 -1.64 -17.05
N ASN A 137 -9.20 -0.34 -17.17
CA ASN A 137 -7.86 0.23 -17.34
C ASN A 137 -6.98 -0.06 -16.10
N GLU A 138 -7.52 0.09 -14.89
CA GLU A 138 -6.78 -0.26 -13.67
C GLU A 138 -6.43 -1.76 -13.63
N ALA A 139 -7.37 -2.63 -14.01
CA ALA A 139 -7.13 -4.06 -14.06
C ALA A 139 -6.06 -4.41 -15.11
N ALA A 140 -6.13 -3.81 -16.29
CA ALA A 140 -5.14 -3.99 -17.36
C ALA A 140 -3.74 -3.56 -16.90
N ASP A 141 -3.60 -2.41 -16.25
CA ASP A 141 -2.33 -1.91 -15.71
C ASP A 141 -1.75 -2.89 -14.69
N LYS A 142 -2.57 -3.35 -13.73
CA LYS A 142 -2.17 -4.30 -12.69
C LYS A 142 -1.73 -5.66 -13.28
N PHE A 143 -2.50 -6.20 -14.22
CA PHE A 143 -2.15 -7.47 -14.86
C PHE A 143 -0.88 -7.33 -15.72
N SER A 144 -0.77 -6.28 -16.51
CA SER A 144 0.41 -6.02 -17.34
C SER A 144 1.67 -5.88 -16.47
N PHE A 145 1.60 -5.08 -15.40
CA PHE A 145 2.69 -4.94 -14.44
C PHE A 145 3.08 -6.28 -13.81
N THR A 146 2.07 -7.06 -13.40
CA THR A 146 2.30 -8.35 -12.76
C THR A 146 2.96 -9.34 -13.69
N LEU A 147 2.39 -9.54 -14.88
CA LEU A 147 2.90 -10.51 -15.85
C LEU A 147 4.31 -10.15 -16.31
N TYR A 148 4.56 -8.89 -16.63
CA TYR A 148 5.88 -8.39 -17.00
C TYR A 148 6.95 -8.69 -15.93
N ASN A 149 6.66 -8.34 -14.67
CA ASN A 149 7.62 -8.52 -13.58
C ASN A 149 7.74 -9.98 -13.11
N MET A 150 6.79 -10.83 -13.45
CA MET A 150 6.91 -12.28 -13.24
C MET A 150 7.65 -12.99 -14.38
N GLY A 151 7.96 -12.31 -15.48
CA GLY A 151 8.61 -12.87 -16.65
C GLY A 151 7.66 -13.75 -17.47
N ILE A 152 6.37 -13.46 -17.45
CA ILE A 152 5.34 -14.15 -18.24
C ILE A 152 5.05 -13.29 -19.48
N SER A 153 5.34 -13.84 -20.67
CA SER A 153 4.90 -13.28 -21.96
C SER A 153 3.52 -13.81 -22.31
N LEU A 154 2.65 -12.94 -22.81
CA LEU A 154 1.37 -13.29 -23.41
C LEU A 154 1.58 -13.66 -24.87
#